data_561b1d2b969c676c8ab43892e6928958
#
_entry.id   561b1d2b969c676c8ab43892e6928958
#
_cell.length_a   1.000
_cell.length_b   1.000
_cell.length_c   1.000
_cell.angle_alpha   90.00
_cell.angle_beta   90.00
_cell.angle_gamma   90.00
#
_symmetry.space_group_name_H-M   'P 1'
#
loop_
_entity.id
_entity.type
_entity.pdbx_description
1 polymer ?
#
loop_
_entity_poly.entity_id
_entity_poly.type
_entity_poly.pdbx_seq_one_letter_code
_entity_poly.pdbx_strand_id
1 'polypeptide(L)'
;MAEDLNWQLVGEQVRQARLSVGMSQQDLASVVGLERTMLAKVEAGNRRLDGLELARVARALRVSMEYLIEPRPAVLSRRAAPLTEETDTAAARSSERLEIALTEWLRNVQQLMALGLLQTRPLLRYPQLVTSEDDARRAASWVRQQAGLGDGPIGSMMDVCEGAGQWVLVTDLPGDGASLVDGDIAVAVVSTMGDPGRRRATAAHELGHLIIGDEYSSDLGVSSSRADREAVIDAFAAELLLPVQAVVAGCGAGPVTRDRLVEFAARYRTSWLLALRQAERAGVIDGATRRSWSEPRPTRAEFMEALGWTPQPDLDSVRVPPTYAHAVMEAWRANRITRSRALELMHGQIVDADLPVNDDLEMEP
;
A
#
# COMPACT_ATOMS: atom_id res chain seq x y z
N MET A 1 15.26 -26.89 -14.05
CA MET A 1 16.57 -26.90 -13.38
C MET A 1 16.36 -26.11 -12.10
N ALA A 2 16.67 -26.68 -10.94
CA ALA A 2 16.68 -25.90 -9.70
C ALA A 2 17.82 -24.90 -9.84
N GLU A 3 17.52 -23.59 -9.87
CA GLU A 3 18.54 -22.55 -9.74
C GLU A 3 19.23 -22.77 -8.39
N ASP A 4 20.57 -22.84 -8.41
CA ASP A 4 21.35 -22.97 -7.19
C ASP A 4 21.02 -21.79 -6.26
N LEU A 5 20.57 -22.10 -5.05
CA LEU A 5 20.20 -21.12 -4.05
C LEU A 5 21.37 -20.14 -3.84
N ASN A 6 21.15 -18.87 -4.13
CA ASN A 6 22.19 -17.84 -4.01
C ASN A 6 22.31 -17.40 -2.54
N TRP A 7 23.28 -17.96 -1.82
CA TRP A 7 23.49 -17.67 -0.39
C TRP A 7 23.90 -16.22 -0.09
N GLN A 8 24.42 -15.49 -1.07
CA GLN A 8 24.66 -14.05 -0.93
C GLN A 8 23.33 -13.29 -0.90
N LEU A 9 22.38 -13.69 -1.76
CA LEU A 9 21.03 -13.14 -1.76
C LEU A 9 20.31 -13.43 -0.42
N VAL A 10 20.35 -14.68 0.05
CA VAL A 10 19.75 -15.08 1.33
C VAL A 10 20.36 -14.25 2.47
N GLY A 11 21.67 -14.12 2.51
CA GLY A 11 22.38 -13.34 3.54
C GLY A 11 21.96 -11.87 3.54
N GLU A 12 21.87 -11.25 2.38
CA GLU A 12 21.44 -9.85 2.26
C GLU A 12 19.98 -9.68 2.67
N GLN A 13 19.08 -10.60 2.30
CA GLN A 13 17.67 -10.54 2.69
C GLN A 13 17.49 -10.74 4.21
N VAL A 14 18.25 -11.65 4.83
CA VAL A 14 18.30 -11.78 6.29
C VAL A 14 18.75 -10.47 6.94
N ARG A 15 19.79 -9.84 6.42
CA ARG A 15 20.30 -8.56 6.92
C ARG A 15 19.27 -7.45 6.81
N GLN A 16 18.63 -7.28 5.64
CA GLN A 16 17.61 -6.25 5.43
C GLN A 16 16.40 -6.46 6.36
N ALA A 17 15.90 -7.69 6.46
CA ALA A 17 14.81 -8.01 7.37
C ALA A 17 15.18 -7.75 8.85
N ARG A 18 16.42 -8.09 9.27
CA ARG A 18 16.89 -7.80 10.61
C ARG A 18 16.97 -6.30 10.91
N LEU A 19 17.51 -5.52 9.98
CA LEU A 19 17.60 -4.06 10.13
C LEU A 19 16.19 -3.43 10.17
N SER A 20 15.24 -3.93 9.36
CA SER A 20 13.87 -3.41 9.33
C SER A 20 13.16 -3.55 10.67
N VAL A 21 13.45 -4.60 11.45
CA VAL A 21 12.90 -4.80 12.80
C VAL A 21 13.77 -4.18 13.90
N GLY A 22 14.87 -3.53 13.55
CA GLY A 22 15.77 -2.84 14.50
C GLY A 22 16.59 -3.78 15.38
N MET A 23 16.82 -5.03 14.95
CA MET A 23 17.64 -5.99 15.70
C MET A 23 19.13 -5.85 15.37
N SER A 24 19.98 -5.96 16.37
CA SER A 24 21.41 -6.18 16.16
C SER A 24 21.69 -7.63 15.71
N GLN A 25 22.88 -7.89 15.15
CA GLN A 25 23.31 -9.27 14.87
C GLN A 25 23.31 -10.15 16.11
N GLN A 26 23.66 -9.56 17.29
CA GLN A 26 23.64 -10.28 18.55
C GLN A 26 22.23 -10.67 18.98
N ASP A 27 21.25 -9.77 18.82
CA ASP A 27 19.86 -10.01 19.20
C ASP A 27 19.27 -11.16 18.35
N LEU A 28 19.41 -11.07 17.02
CA LEU A 28 18.91 -12.12 16.15
C LEU A 28 19.59 -13.46 16.42
N ALA A 29 20.93 -13.47 16.55
CA ALA A 29 21.67 -14.68 16.84
C ALA A 29 21.19 -15.36 18.12
N SER A 30 20.95 -14.57 19.18
CA SER A 30 20.45 -15.08 20.48
C SER A 30 19.06 -15.70 20.33
N VAL A 31 18.14 -15.08 19.56
CA VAL A 31 16.78 -15.57 19.36
C VAL A 31 16.75 -16.88 18.56
N VAL A 32 17.63 -17.01 17.55
CA VAL A 32 17.63 -18.19 16.65
C VAL A 32 18.56 -19.31 17.12
N GLY A 33 19.29 -19.12 18.23
CA GLY A 33 20.21 -20.11 18.81
C GLY A 33 21.50 -20.25 18.02
N LEU A 34 22.01 -19.16 17.44
CA LEU A 34 23.30 -19.08 16.75
C LEU A 34 24.27 -18.20 17.53
N GLU A 35 25.56 -18.34 17.27
CA GLU A 35 26.55 -17.37 17.69
C GLU A 35 26.52 -16.13 16.76
N ARG A 36 26.82 -14.94 17.30
CA ARG A 36 26.90 -13.71 16.51
C ARG A 36 27.82 -13.85 15.28
N THR A 37 28.98 -14.52 15.48
CA THR A 37 29.95 -14.75 14.41
C THR A 37 29.40 -15.64 13.29
N MET A 38 28.53 -16.61 13.62
CA MET A 38 27.84 -17.44 12.65
C MET A 38 26.83 -16.63 11.85
N LEU A 39 26.02 -15.80 12.54
CA LEU A 39 25.05 -14.92 11.89
C LEU A 39 25.74 -13.92 10.96
N ALA A 40 26.86 -13.31 11.37
CA ALA A 40 27.62 -12.41 10.50
C ALA A 40 28.12 -13.11 9.22
N LYS A 41 28.50 -14.39 9.30
CA LYS A 41 28.87 -15.20 8.12
C LYS A 41 27.66 -15.54 7.24
N VAL A 42 26.46 -15.73 7.84
CA VAL A 42 25.21 -15.91 7.09
C VAL A 42 24.88 -14.66 6.30
N GLU A 43 24.89 -13.50 6.95
CA GLU A 43 24.60 -12.21 6.30
C GLU A 43 25.61 -11.83 5.20
N ALA A 44 26.87 -12.31 5.32
CA ALA A 44 27.89 -12.16 4.30
C ALA A 44 27.83 -13.24 3.18
N GLY A 45 26.85 -14.16 3.23
CA GLY A 45 26.73 -15.27 2.26
C GLY A 45 27.79 -16.38 2.40
N ASN A 46 28.61 -16.33 3.48
CA ASN A 46 29.75 -17.25 3.71
C ASN A 46 29.38 -18.48 4.57
N ARG A 47 28.14 -18.57 5.07
CA ARG A 47 27.58 -19.70 5.80
C ARG A 47 26.18 -20.00 5.31
N ARG A 48 25.93 -21.28 5.03
CA ARG A 48 24.59 -21.77 4.69
C ARG A 48 23.77 -22.00 5.96
N LEU A 49 22.46 -21.79 5.87
CA LEU A 49 21.49 -22.16 6.88
C LEU A 49 20.88 -23.53 6.53
N ASP A 50 20.69 -24.38 7.53
CA ASP A 50 19.82 -25.54 7.35
C ASP A 50 18.34 -25.13 7.36
N GLY A 51 17.43 -26.05 6.98
CA GLY A 51 16.00 -25.74 6.89
C GLY A 51 15.38 -25.31 8.24
N LEU A 52 15.86 -25.85 9.37
CA LEU A 52 15.37 -25.47 10.69
C LEU A 52 15.91 -24.11 11.15
N GLU A 53 17.16 -23.82 10.83
CA GLU A 53 17.77 -22.52 11.09
C GLU A 53 17.05 -21.43 10.25
N LEU A 54 16.80 -21.71 8.97
CA LEU A 54 16.07 -20.80 8.08
C LEU A 54 14.66 -20.52 8.60
N ALA A 55 13.93 -21.55 9.02
CA ALA A 55 12.58 -21.40 9.59
C ALA A 55 12.60 -20.57 10.89
N ARG A 56 13.63 -20.76 11.76
CA ARG A 56 13.77 -19.95 12.97
C ARG A 56 14.10 -18.48 12.66
N VAL A 57 14.97 -18.23 11.68
CA VAL A 57 15.29 -16.87 11.22
C VAL A 57 14.05 -16.19 10.65
N ALA A 58 13.32 -16.85 9.75
CA ALA A 58 12.09 -16.35 9.16
C ALA A 58 11.05 -15.96 10.24
N ARG A 59 10.83 -16.85 11.21
CA ARG A 59 9.92 -16.60 12.34
C ARG A 59 10.39 -15.42 13.22
N ALA A 60 11.67 -15.33 13.54
CA ALA A 60 12.23 -14.27 14.37
C ALA A 60 12.10 -12.90 13.70
N LEU A 61 12.26 -12.85 12.39
CA LEU A 61 12.16 -11.64 11.58
C LEU A 61 10.72 -11.33 11.12
N ARG A 62 9.77 -12.25 11.35
CA ARG A 62 8.36 -12.17 10.91
C ARG A 62 8.22 -12.01 9.41
N VAL A 63 8.98 -12.80 8.67
CA VAL A 63 8.91 -12.89 7.21
C VAL A 63 8.70 -14.36 6.79
N SER A 64 8.22 -14.58 5.57
CA SER A 64 8.13 -15.92 5.02
C SER A 64 9.53 -16.49 4.68
N MET A 65 9.67 -17.80 4.58
CA MET A 65 10.92 -18.40 4.12
C MET A 65 11.19 -18.03 2.65
N GLU A 66 10.16 -17.97 1.84
CA GLU A 66 10.20 -17.57 0.44
C GLU A 66 10.77 -16.16 0.30
N TYR A 67 10.42 -15.24 1.21
CA TYR A 67 11.01 -13.90 1.23
C TYR A 67 12.54 -13.97 1.37
N LEU A 68 13.07 -14.90 2.17
CA LEU A 68 14.52 -15.03 2.40
C LEU A 68 15.27 -15.68 1.25
N ILE A 69 14.62 -16.51 0.43
CA ILE A 69 15.28 -17.35 -0.59
C ILE A 69 15.05 -16.89 -2.03
N GLU A 70 14.00 -16.11 -2.30
CA GLU A 70 13.64 -15.67 -3.64
C GLU A 70 14.06 -14.22 -3.90
N PRO A 71 14.43 -13.86 -5.14
CA PRO A 71 14.70 -12.47 -5.50
C PRO A 71 13.50 -11.57 -5.21
N ARG A 72 13.79 -10.34 -4.81
CA ARG A 72 12.73 -9.34 -4.63
C ARG A 72 12.32 -8.75 -5.98
N PRO A 73 11.02 -8.58 -6.22
CA PRO A 73 10.54 -7.85 -7.39
C PRO A 73 10.94 -6.36 -7.29
N ALA A 74 11.03 -5.69 -8.45
CA ALA A 74 11.27 -4.25 -8.49
C ALA A 74 10.03 -3.50 -7.97
N VAL A 75 10.21 -2.65 -6.98
CA VAL A 75 9.14 -1.81 -6.39
C VAL A 75 8.97 -0.55 -7.22
N LEU A 76 7.74 -0.24 -7.67
CA LEU A 76 7.45 0.95 -8.48
C LEU A 76 7.63 2.26 -7.69
N SER A 77 7.10 2.29 -6.47
CA SER A 77 7.09 3.50 -5.63
C SER A 77 8.22 3.53 -4.58
N ARG A 78 9.41 3.05 -4.93
CA ARG A 78 10.53 2.97 -3.97
C ARG A 78 10.95 4.35 -3.47
N ARG A 79 10.61 4.69 -2.23
CA ARG A 79 10.94 5.97 -1.59
C ARG A 79 12.30 5.97 -0.86
N ALA A 80 12.89 4.81 -0.57
CA ALA A 80 14.12 4.71 0.20
C ALA A 80 15.19 3.86 -0.49
N ALA A 81 16.47 4.17 -0.24
CA ALA A 81 17.57 3.29 -0.56
C ALA A 81 17.58 2.07 0.40
N PRO A 82 18.22 0.94 0.01
CA PRO A 82 18.41 -0.21 0.89
C PRO A 82 18.98 0.22 2.25
N LEU A 83 18.51 -0.42 3.32
CA LEU A 83 18.99 -0.15 4.67
C LEU A 83 20.48 -0.52 4.81
N THR A 84 21.24 0.42 5.34
CA THR A 84 22.60 0.18 5.84
C THR A 84 22.66 0.56 7.33
N GLU A 85 23.65 0.07 8.07
CA GLU A 85 23.80 0.44 9.47
C GLU A 85 24.05 1.95 9.65
N GLU A 86 24.55 2.64 8.61
CA GLU A 86 24.78 4.09 8.60
C GLU A 86 23.51 4.89 8.27
N THR A 87 22.56 4.29 7.54
CA THR A 87 21.29 4.92 7.12
C THR A 87 20.09 4.42 7.94
N ASP A 88 20.33 3.75 9.07
CA ASP A 88 19.28 3.15 9.91
C ASP A 88 18.47 4.22 10.65
N THR A 89 17.46 4.76 9.96
CA THR A 89 16.47 5.68 10.53
C THR A 89 15.12 4.98 10.72
N ALA A 90 14.29 5.48 11.62
CA ALA A 90 12.93 4.95 11.80
C ALA A 90 12.12 5.01 10.49
N ALA A 91 12.30 6.05 9.70
CA ALA A 91 11.64 6.19 8.40
C ALA A 91 12.12 5.13 7.39
N ALA A 92 13.44 4.90 7.31
CA ALA A 92 14.02 3.91 6.42
C ALA A 92 13.58 2.48 6.82
N ARG A 93 13.55 2.16 8.13
CA ARG A 93 13.00 0.89 8.63
C ARG A 93 11.52 0.70 8.28
N SER A 94 10.73 1.77 8.41
CA SER A 94 9.31 1.73 8.06
C SER A 94 9.10 1.45 6.57
N SER A 95 9.89 2.10 5.70
CA SER A 95 9.86 1.86 4.25
C SER A 95 10.22 0.40 3.91
N GLU A 96 11.29 -0.13 4.49
CA GLU A 96 11.70 -1.53 4.27
C GLU A 96 10.63 -2.53 4.72
N ARG A 97 9.95 -2.28 5.86
CA ARG A 97 8.84 -3.12 6.31
C ARG A 97 7.67 -3.13 5.33
N LEU A 98 7.33 -1.99 4.76
CA LEU A 98 6.29 -1.92 3.74
C LEU A 98 6.70 -2.65 2.45
N GLU A 99 7.98 -2.58 2.05
CA GLU A 99 8.50 -3.33 0.90
C GLU A 99 8.47 -4.84 1.13
N ILE A 100 8.80 -5.29 2.35
CA ILE A 100 8.66 -6.70 2.75
C ILE A 100 7.20 -7.14 2.66
N ALA A 101 6.29 -6.38 3.27
CA ALA A 101 4.86 -6.69 3.25
C ALA A 101 4.30 -6.69 1.82
N LEU A 102 4.76 -5.78 0.97
CA LEU A 102 4.38 -5.70 -0.44
C LEU A 102 4.83 -6.94 -1.22
N THR A 103 6.07 -7.40 -0.99
CA THR A 103 6.60 -8.63 -1.62
C THR A 103 5.82 -9.87 -1.18
N GLU A 104 5.49 -9.98 0.10
CA GLU A 104 4.67 -11.08 0.62
C GLU A 104 3.23 -10.99 0.11
N TRP A 105 2.69 -9.79 -0.01
CA TRP A 105 1.36 -9.57 -0.58
C TRP A 105 1.28 -10.00 -2.04
N LEU A 106 2.29 -9.67 -2.85
CA LEU A 106 2.37 -10.16 -4.22
C LEU A 106 2.31 -11.69 -4.28
N ARG A 107 3.11 -12.38 -3.47
CA ARG A 107 3.15 -13.85 -3.42
C ARG A 107 1.81 -14.46 -3.00
N ASN A 108 1.14 -13.84 -2.05
CA ASN A 108 -0.18 -14.27 -1.61
C ASN A 108 -1.22 -14.18 -2.74
N VAL A 109 -1.18 -13.08 -3.50
CA VAL A 109 -2.04 -12.89 -4.70
C VAL A 109 -1.69 -13.93 -5.77
N GLN A 110 -0.40 -14.10 -6.08
CA GLN A 110 0.08 -15.09 -7.05
C GLN A 110 -0.32 -16.52 -6.67
N GLN A 111 -0.26 -16.89 -5.39
CA GLN A 111 -0.68 -18.20 -4.91
C GLN A 111 -2.16 -18.48 -5.22
N LEU A 112 -3.06 -17.53 -4.93
CA LEU A 112 -4.48 -17.71 -5.22
C LEU A 112 -4.77 -17.76 -6.72
N MET A 113 -4.01 -16.99 -7.53
CA MET A 113 -4.09 -17.08 -8.99
C MET A 113 -3.60 -18.42 -9.52
N ALA A 114 -2.49 -18.95 -9.00
CA ALA A 114 -1.98 -20.28 -9.35
C ALA A 114 -2.93 -21.40 -8.97
N LEU A 115 -3.72 -21.22 -7.91
CA LEU A 115 -4.82 -22.11 -7.54
C LEU A 115 -6.07 -21.95 -8.44
N GLY A 116 -6.11 -20.98 -9.35
CA GLY A 116 -7.26 -20.72 -10.23
C GLY A 116 -8.47 -20.11 -9.52
N LEU A 117 -8.28 -19.60 -8.30
CA LEU A 117 -9.36 -19.05 -7.45
C LEU A 117 -9.43 -17.51 -7.51
N LEU A 118 -8.35 -16.89 -7.96
CA LEU A 118 -8.28 -15.45 -8.21
C LEU A 118 -7.89 -15.24 -9.68
N GLN A 119 -8.68 -14.45 -10.40
CA GLN A 119 -8.39 -14.17 -11.80
C GLN A 119 -7.62 -12.86 -11.92
N THR A 120 -6.66 -12.82 -12.85
CA THR A 120 -6.01 -11.56 -13.24
C THR A 120 -7.07 -10.60 -13.79
N ARG A 121 -6.95 -9.33 -13.40
CA ARG A 121 -7.74 -8.24 -13.98
C ARG A 121 -6.83 -7.45 -14.92
N PRO A 122 -7.34 -7.01 -16.08
CA PRO A 122 -6.58 -6.13 -16.94
C PRO A 122 -6.12 -4.89 -16.16
N LEU A 123 -4.83 -4.59 -16.22
CA LEU A 123 -4.29 -3.41 -15.58
C LEU A 123 -4.77 -2.17 -16.33
N LEU A 124 -5.45 -1.29 -15.61
CA LEU A 124 -5.89 -0.02 -16.18
C LEU A 124 -4.68 0.89 -16.34
N ARG A 125 -4.38 1.29 -17.57
CA ARG A 125 -3.28 2.20 -17.91
C ARG A 125 -3.83 3.38 -18.70
N TYR A 126 -3.40 4.59 -18.35
CA TYR A 126 -3.77 5.77 -19.11
C TYR A 126 -3.08 5.75 -20.48
N PRO A 127 -3.82 5.92 -21.60
CA PRO A 127 -3.26 5.66 -22.94
C PRO A 127 -2.35 6.77 -23.47
N GLN A 128 -2.20 7.89 -22.74
CA GLN A 128 -1.40 9.04 -23.17
C GLN A 128 -0.20 9.24 -22.24
N LEU A 129 0.86 9.82 -22.78
CA LEU A 129 2.04 10.17 -21.98
C LEU A 129 1.69 11.27 -20.95
N VAL A 130 2.10 11.07 -19.72
CA VAL A 130 1.90 12.02 -18.61
C VAL A 130 3.25 12.64 -18.27
N THR A 131 3.37 13.95 -18.50
CA THR A 131 4.61 14.71 -18.26
C THR A 131 4.41 15.90 -17.32
N SER A 132 3.17 16.23 -17.00
CA SER A 132 2.82 17.40 -16.18
C SER A 132 1.71 17.06 -15.18
N GLU A 133 1.53 17.91 -14.17
CA GLU A 133 0.40 17.81 -13.26
C GLU A 133 -0.95 17.89 -13.98
N ASP A 134 -1.07 18.66 -15.05
CA ASP A 134 -2.31 18.79 -15.82
C ASP A 134 -2.60 17.52 -16.62
N ASP A 135 -1.58 16.83 -17.14
CA ASP A 135 -1.74 15.50 -17.72
C ASP A 135 -2.23 14.49 -16.69
N ALA A 136 -1.64 14.52 -15.50
CA ALA A 136 -2.02 13.63 -14.40
C ALA A 136 -3.47 13.85 -13.96
N ARG A 137 -3.95 15.09 -13.92
CA ARG A 137 -5.36 15.40 -13.63
C ARG A 137 -6.28 14.86 -14.73
N ARG A 138 -5.88 14.94 -15.99
CA ARG A 138 -6.64 14.33 -17.10
C ARG A 138 -6.69 12.79 -16.96
N ALA A 139 -5.58 12.17 -16.56
CA ALA A 139 -5.55 10.75 -16.28
C ALA A 139 -6.48 10.37 -15.11
N ALA A 140 -6.51 11.16 -14.04
CA ALA A 140 -7.42 10.95 -12.91
C ALA A 140 -8.89 11.09 -13.34
N SER A 141 -9.23 12.11 -14.11
CA SER A 141 -10.58 12.31 -14.65
C SER A 141 -11.00 11.15 -15.56
N TRP A 142 -10.07 10.65 -16.37
CA TRP A 142 -10.30 9.46 -17.20
C TRP A 142 -10.56 8.21 -16.34
N VAL A 143 -9.77 7.97 -15.27
CA VAL A 143 -10.04 6.85 -14.32
C VAL A 143 -11.43 6.97 -13.72
N ARG A 144 -11.84 8.17 -13.31
CA ARG A 144 -13.18 8.42 -12.76
C ARG A 144 -14.28 8.06 -13.79
N GLN A 145 -14.07 8.36 -15.06
CA GLN A 145 -14.98 7.97 -16.13
C GLN A 145 -15.04 6.45 -16.31
N GLN A 146 -13.88 5.78 -16.35
CA GLN A 146 -13.83 4.30 -16.46
C GLN A 146 -14.53 3.61 -15.28
N ALA A 147 -14.40 4.18 -14.07
CA ALA A 147 -15.05 3.66 -12.87
C ALA A 147 -16.51 4.14 -12.68
N GLY A 148 -17.07 4.92 -13.61
CA GLY A 148 -18.44 5.43 -13.53
C GLY A 148 -18.70 6.38 -12.34
N LEU A 149 -17.68 7.05 -11.83
CA LEU A 149 -17.77 7.87 -10.59
C LEU A 149 -18.32 9.28 -10.86
N GLY A 150 -18.22 9.80 -12.07
CA GLY A 150 -18.50 11.21 -12.37
C GLY A 150 -17.69 12.13 -11.46
N ASP A 151 -18.27 13.26 -11.03
CA ASP A 151 -17.63 14.19 -10.09
C ASP A 151 -17.96 13.88 -8.62
N GLY A 152 -18.73 12.83 -8.33
CA GLY A 152 -19.15 12.46 -6.98
C GLY A 152 -18.03 11.92 -6.09
N PRO A 153 -18.26 11.83 -4.76
CA PRO A 153 -17.29 11.25 -3.83
C PRO A 153 -17.10 9.75 -4.08
N ILE A 154 -15.86 9.29 -3.93
CA ILE A 154 -15.52 7.86 -4.00
C ILE A 154 -16.02 7.16 -2.74
N GLY A 155 -16.83 6.11 -2.88
CA GLY A 155 -17.35 5.30 -1.78
C GLY A 155 -16.25 4.47 -1.11
N SER A 156 -15.51 3.69 -1.88
CA SER A 156 -14.42 2.82 -1.43
C SER A 156 -13.21 3.00 -2.35
N MET A 157 -12.06 3.36 -1.79
CA MET A 157 -10.82 3.40 -2.55
C MET A 157 -10.35 2.00 -2.93
N MET A 158 -10.60 1.01 -2.08
CA MET A 158 -10.25 -0.37 -2.37
C MET A 158 -10.95 -0.88 -3.63
N ASP A 159 -12.26 -0.57 -3.79
CA ASP A 159 -13.02 -0.99 -4.98
C ASP A 159 -12.52 -0.30 -6.24
N VAL A 160 -12.12 0.97 -6.15
CA VAL A 160 -11.52 1.70 -7.28
C VAL A 160 -10.19 1.09 -7.69
N CYS A 161 -9.32 0.79 -6.71
CA CYS A 161 -8.04 0.13 -6.98
C CYS A 161 -8.24 -1.27 -7.58
N GLU A 162 -9.13 -2.08 -6.99
CA GLU A 162 -9.44 -3.43 -7.49
C GLU A 162 -10.05 -3.37 -8.89
N GLY A 163 -10.94 -2.40 -9.15
CA GLY A 163 -11.50 -2.17 -10.49
C GLY A 163 -10.46 -1.78 -11.55
N ALA A 164 -9.37 -1.14 -11.13
CA ALA A 164 -8.22 -0.81 -11.97
C ALA A 164 -7.19 -1.95 -12.10
N GLY A 165 -7.42 -3.10 -11.47
CA GLY A 165 -6.54 -4.26 -11.49
C GLY A 165 -5.45 -4.24 -10.40
N GLN A 166 -5.52 -3.31 -9.43
CA GLN A 166 -4.56 -3.22 -8.33
C GLN A 166 -5.11 -3.85 -7.04
N TRP A 167 -4.44 -4.86 -6.52
CA TRP A 167 -4.77 -5.53 -5.27
C TRP A 167 -4.15 -4.77 -4.09
N VAL A 168 -4.98 -4.17 -3.24
CA VAL A 168 -4.52 -3.33 -2.13
C VAL A 168 -4.66 -4.06 -0.80
N LEU A 169 -3.55 -4.25 -0.08
CA LEU A 169 -3.54 -4.68 1.32
C LEU A 169 -3.47 -3.45 2.23
N VAL A 170 -4.40 -3.32 3.15
CA VAL A 170 -4.29 -2.35 4.26
C VAL A 170 -3.61 -3.03 5.44
N THR A 171 -2.53 -2.44 5.95
CA THR A 171 -1.69 -3.01 7.00
C THR A 171 -1.48 -2.03 8.15
N ASP A 172 -1.22 -2.54 9.36
CA ASP A 172 -0.90 -1.75 10.56
C ASP A 172 0.60 -1.40 10.68
N LEU A 173 1.37 -1.64 9.63
CA LEU A 173 2.79 -1.28 9.60
C LEU A 173 2.99 0.24 9.51
N PRO A 174 4.07 0.77 10.12
CA PRO A 174 4.39 2.18 10.02
C PRO A 174 4.83 2.57 8.61
N GLY A 175 4.50 3.79 8.21
CA GLY A 175 4.80 4.36 6.90
C GLY A 175 3.54 4.85 6.19
N ASP A 176 3.64 5.14 4.90
CA ASP A 176 2.50 5.58 4.09
C ASP A 176 1.97 4.43 3.22
N GLY A 177 2.70 4.04 2.19
CA GLY A 177 2.35 2.97 1.26
C GLY A 177 3.51 2.61 0.33
N ALA A 178 3.30 1.55 -0.43
CA ALA A 178 4.19 1.12 -1.52
C ALA A 178 3.40 0.30 -2.54
N SER A 179 3.85 0.30 -3.79
CA SER A 179 3.24 -0.49 -4.86
C SER A 179 4.29 -1.10 -5.80
N LEU A 180 3.90 -2.19 -6.45
CA LEU A 180 4.70 -2.82 -7.50
C LEU A 180 3.80 -3.47 -8.55
N VAL A 181 4.39 -3.71 -9.72
CA VAL A 181 3.80 -4.50 -10.79
C VAL A 181 4.75 -5.62 -11.16
N ASP A 182 4.24 -6.84 -11.23
CA ASP A 182 4.96 -8.02 -11.70
C ASP A 182 4.14 -8.68 -12.83
N GLY A 183 4.59 -8.52 -14.07
CA GLY A 183 3.81 -8.91 -15.24
C GLY A 183 2.44 -8.23 -15.27
N ASP A 184 1.37 -9.04 -15.22
CA ASP A 184 -0.01 -8.57 -15.22
C ASP A 184 -0.62 -8.42 -13.81
N ILE A 185 0.19 -8.50 -12.77
CA ILE A 185 -0.25 -8.41 -11.38
C ILE A 185 0.24 -7.10 -10.77
N ALA A 186 -0.68 -6.24 -10.37
CA ALA A 186 -0.37 -5.02 -9.63
C ALA A 186 -0.84 -5.14 -8.19
N VAL A 187 0.06 -4.85 -7.25
CA VAL A 187 -0.25 -4.86 -5.82
C VAL A 187 0.17 -3.57 -5.14
N ALA A 188 -0.50 -3.22 -4.08
CA ALA A 188 -0.11 -2.12 -3.21
C ALA A 188 -0.34 -2.47 -1.74
N VAL A 189 0.45 -1.87 -0.86
CA VAL A 189 0.21 -1.84 0.58
C VAL A 189 -0.04 -0.41 1.03
N VAL A 190 -0.98 -0.22 1.95
CA VAL A 190 -1.33 1.08 2.52
C VAL A 190 -1.37 0.94 4.03
N SER A 191 -0.70 1.85 4.74
CA SER A 191 -0.68 1.86 6.20
C SER A 191 -2.01 2.35 6.78
N THR A 192 -2.48 1.74 7.88
CA THR A 192 -3.59 2.27 8.70
C THR A 192 -3.18 3.50 9.51
N MET A 193 -1.88 3.78 9.63
CA MET A 193 -1.37 4.90 10.41
C MET A 193 -1.61 6.23 9.70
N GLY A 194 -1.85 7.27 10.48
CA GLY A 194 -2.18 8.60 9.97
C GLY A 194 -3.69 8.89 9.91
N ASP A 195 -4.03 10.10 9.47
CA ASP A 195 -5.44 10.49 9.37
C ASP A 195 -6.14 9.79 8.18
N PRO A 196 -7.47 9.62 8.24
CA PRO A 196 -8.22 8.89 7.21
C PRO A 196 -8.08 9.49 5.80
N GLY A 197 -8.02 10.82 5.69
CA GLY A 197 -7.83 11.49 4.40
C GLY A 197 -6.43 11.23 3.81
N ARG A 198 -5.41 11.10 4.66
CA ARG A 198 -4.05 10.75 4.23
C ARG A 198 -3.98 9.32 3.70
N ARG A 199 -4.61 8.35 4.37
CA ARG A 199 -4.65 6.95 3.91
C ARG A 199 -5.27 6.83 2.52
N ARG A 200 -6.38 7.53 2.30
CA ARG A 200 -7.01 7.57 0.97
C ARG A 200 -6.12 8.23 -0.07
N ALA A 201 -5.42 9.32 0.31
CA ALA A 201 -4.45 9.97 -0.57
C ALA A 201 -3.29 9.03 -0.93
N THR A 202 -2.80 8.25 0.03
CA THR A 202 -1.78 7.22 -0.23
C THR A 202 -2.29 6.16 -1.20
N ALA A 203 -3.49 5.59 -0.98
CA ALA A 203 -4.06 4.60 -1.90
C ALA A 203 -4.24 5.16 -3.32
N ALA A 204 -4.72 6.41 -3.44
CA ALA A 204 -4.85 7.09 -4.73
C ALA A 204 -3.49 7.39 -5.38
N HIS A 205 -2.47 7.69 -4.59
CA HIS A 205 -1.09 7.89 -5.03
C HIS A 205 -0.49 6.60 -5.59
N GLU A 206 -0.59 5.48 -4.86
CA GLU A 206 -0.10 4.17 -5.32
C GLU A 206 -0.87 3.69 -6.58
N LEU A 207 -2.15 4.02 -6.69
CA LEU A 207 -2.91 3.81 -7.93
C LEU A 207 -2.40 4.69 -9.07
N GLY A 208 -1.99 5.93 -8.79
CA GLY A 208 -1.40 6.84 -9.76
C GLY A 208 -0.16 6.28 -10.44
N HIS A 209 0.75 5.64 -9.70
CA HIS A 209 1.90 4.96 -10.26
C HIS A 209 1.50 3.86 -11.24
N LEU A 210 0.48 3.06 -10.91
CA LEU A 210 -0.04 2.05 -11.82
C LEU A 210 -0.62 2.67 -13.10
N ILE A 211 -1.52 3.63 -12.95
CA ILE A 211 -2.29 4.22 -14.07
C ILE A 211 -1.39 4.95 -15.06
N ILE A 212 -0.43 5.70 -14.56
CA ILE A 212 0.50 6.51 -15.37
C ILE A 212 1.59 5.63 -15.99
N GLY A 213 1.85 4.44 -15.41
CA GLY A 213 2.91 3.56 -15.88
C GLY A 213 4.30 4.10 -15.56
N ASP A 214 4.43 4.84 -14.46
CA ASP A 214 5.69 5.38 -14.01
C ASP A 214 6.54 4.26 -13.38
N GLU A 215 7.11 3.42 -14.24
CA GLU A 215 8.13 2.48 -13.82
C GLU A 215 9.36 3.31 -13.42
N TYR A 216 9.69 3.31 -12.13
CA TYR A 216 11.01 3.79 -11.71
C TYR A 216 12.07 2.96 -12.44
N SER A 217 12.47 3.41 -13.62
CA SER A 217 13.69 2.93 -14.22
C SER A 217 14.81 3.20 -13.22
N SER A 218 15.59 2.17 -12.91
CA SER A 218 16.75 2.18 -12.01
C SER A 218 17.88 3.15 -12.43
N ASP A 219 17.60 4.07 -13.34
CA ASP A 219 18.51 5.13 -13.74
C ASP A 219 18.60 6.19 -12.63
N LEU A 220 19.55 5.95 -11.74
CA LEU A 220 19.97 6.74 -10.57
C LEU A 220 20.49 8.16 -10.91
N GLY A 221 20.06 8.76 -12.03
CA GLY A 221 20.72 9.95 -12.56
C GLY A 221 20.21 11.31 -12.08
N VAL A 222 18.96 11.45 -11.61
CA VAL A 222 18.42 12.82 -11.41
C VAL A 222 17.50 12.90 -10.21
N SER A 223 18.01 13.36 -9.07
CA SER A 223 17.20 13.63 -7.84
C SER A 223 16.13 14.72 -8.04
N SER A 224 16.35 15.70 -8.92
CA SER A 224 15.35 16.73 -9.27
C SER A 224 14.15 16.15 -10.04
N SER A 225 14.37 15.18 -10.92
CA SER A 225 13.30 14.51 -11.68
C SER A 225 12.37 13.66 -10.81
N ARG A 226 12.84 13.18 -9.67
CA ARG A 226 12.02 12.39 -8.74
C ARG A 226 10.99 13.24 -8.01
N ALA A 227 11.39 14.39 -7.47
CA ALA A 227 10.47 15.31 -6.80
C ALA A 227 9.38 15.82 -7.76
N ASP A 228 9.73 16.12 -9.00
CA ASP A 228 8.80 16.56 -10.03
C ASP A 228 7.79 15.44 -10.39
N ARG A 229 8.24 14.20 -10.47
CA ARG A 229 7.35 13.04 -10.72
C ARG A 229 6.40 12.77 -9.56
N GLU A 230 6.88 12.83 -8.32
CA GLU A 230 6.02 12.71 -7.14
C GLU A 230 4.93 13.80 -7.13
N ALA A 231 5.25 15.04 -7.53
CA ALA A 231 4.26 16.11 -7.67
C ALA A 231 3.19 15.79 -8.72
N VAL A 232 3.57 15.16 -9.83
CA VAL A 232 2.64 14.69 -10.88
C VAL A 232 1.70 13.61 -10.33
N ILE A 233 2.22 12.62 -9.59
CA ILE A 233 1.41 11.57 -8.97
C ILE A 233 0.50 12.16 -7.88
N ASP A 234 1.00 13.10 -7.08
CA ASP A 234 0.18 13.79 -6.08
C ASP A 234 -0.96 14.60 -6.73
N ALA A 235 -0.73 15.18 -7.91
CA ALA A 235 -1.78 15.87 -8.67
C ALA A 235 -2.85 14.90 -9.18
N PHE A 236 -2.46 13.70 -9.64
CA PHE A 236 -3.39 12.62 -9.97
C PHE A 236 -4.24 12.23 -8.76
N ALA A 237 -3.60 11.94 -7.63
CA ALA A 237 -4.30 11.52 -6.41
C ALA A 237 -5.28 12.59 -5.91
N ALA A 238 -4.89 13.85 -5.95
CA ALA A 238 -5.75 14.96 -5.54
C ALA A 238 -6.99 15.08 -6.43
N GLU A 239 -6.83 15.03 -7.75
CA GLU A 239 -7.94 15.11 -8.71
C GLU A 239 -8.84 13.87 -8.65
N LEU A 240 -8.27 12.68 -8.46
CA LEU A 240 -9.04 11.46 -8.28
C LEU A 240 -9.95 11.55 -7.06
N LEU A 241 -9.45 12.04 -5.93
CA LEU A 241 -10.21 12.09 -4.67
C LEU A 241 -11.19 13.25 -4.59
N LEU A 242 -10.83 14.43 -5.10
CA LEU A 242 -11.67 15.64 -5.08
C LEU A 242 -11.48 16.41 -6.39
N PRO A 243 -12.29 16.15 -7.44
CA PRO A 243 -12.17 16.85 -8.70
C PRO A 243 -12.32 18.36 -8.55
N VAL A 244 -11.47 19.11 -9.24
CA VAL A 244 -11.56 20.59 -9.27
C VAL A 244 -12.95 21.04 -9.75
N GLN A 245 -13.54 20.36 -10.74
CA GLN A 245 -14.88 20.66 -11.24
C GLN A 245 -15.96 20.47 -10.18
N ALA A 246 -15.83 19.47 -9.32
CA ALA A 246 -16.75 19.27 -8.19
C ALA A 246 -16.70 20.44 -7.21
N VAL A 247 -15.49 20.98 -6.95
CA VAL A 247 -15.31 22.15 -6.08
C VAL A 247 -15.94 23.41 -6.72
N VAL A 248 -15.67 23.65 -8.01
CA VAL A 248 -16.25 24.78 -8.76
C VAL A 248 -17.79 24.70 -8.74
N ALA A 249 -18.35 23.56 -9.12
CA ALA A 249 -19.80 23.37 -9.19
C ALA A 249 -20.48 23.50 -7.83
N GLY A 250 -19.84 22.98 -6.79
CA GLY A 250 -20.43 22.97 -5.46
C GLY A 250 -20.26 24.25 -4.66
N CYS A 251 -19.25 25.07 -4.96
CA CYS A 251 -19.04 26.37 -4.30
C CYS A 251 -19.93 27.47 -4.86
N GLY A 252 -20.45 27.32 -6.09
CA GLY A 252 -21.30 28.35 -6.73
C GLY A 252 -20.54 29.64 -7.03
N ALA A 253 -21.29 30.72 -7.36
CA ALA A 253 -20.73 32.00 -7.79
C ALA A 253 -20.39 32.99 -6.65
N GLY A 254 -20.57 32.59 -5.37
CA GLY A 254 -20.31 33.46 -4.21
C GLY A 254 -18.97 33.20 -3.53
N PRO A 255 -18.60 34.06 -2.56
CA PRO A 255 -17.41 33.81 -1.75
C PRO A 255 -17.55 32.51 -0.98
N VAL A 256 -16.53 31.65 -1.09
CA VAL A 256 -16.50 30.36 -0.38
C VAL A 256 -16.24 30.61 1.10
N THR A 257 -17.04 30.00 1.94
CA THR A 257 -16.82 30.00 3.39
C THR A 257 -15.98 28.79 3.80
N ARG A 258 -15.30 28.89 4.95
CA ARG A 258 -14.53 27.77 5.52
C ARG A 258 -15.43 26.56 5.77
N ASP A 259 -16.64 26.78 6.29
CA ASP A 259 -17.62 25.73 6.60
C ASP A 259 -18.05 24.96 5.35
N ARG A 260 -18.24 25.67 4.24
CA ARG A 260 -18.53 25.01 2.95
C ARG A 260 -17.41 24.09 2.50
N LEU A 261 -16.15 24.51 2.70
CA LEU A 261 -15.01 23.67 2.37
C LEU A 261 -14.84 22.50 3.35
N VAL A 262 -15.18 22.68 4.63
CA VAL A 262 -15.26 21.58 5.61
C VAL A 262 -16.28 20.54 5.16
N GLU A 263 -17.46 20.96 4.68
CA GLU A 263 -18.45 20.05 4.10
C GLU A 263 -17.89 19.24 2.92
N PHE A 264 -17.16 19.89 2.00
CA PHE A 264 -16.48 19.19 0.90
C PHE A 264 -15.45 18.18 1.39
N ALA A 265 -14.54 18.59 2.28
CA ALA A 265 -13.53 17.71 2.84
C ALA A 265 -14.15 16.48 3.50
N ALA A 266 -15.26 16.68 4.22
CA ALA A 266 -16.01 15.62 4.88
C ALA A 266 -16.72 14.68 3.89
N ARG A 267 -17.45 15.24 2.92
CA ARG A 267 -18.21 14.49 1.89
C ARG A 267 -17.31 13.65 1.02
N TYR A 268 -16.17 14.22 0.58
CA TYR A 268 -15.18 13.53 -0.25
C TYR A 268 -14.18 12.73 0.57
N ARG A 269 -14.23 12.82 1.90
CA ARG A 269 -13.34 12.11 2.84
C ARG A 269 -11.87 12.32 2.51
N THR A 270 -11.51 13.59 2.20
CA THR A 270 -10.14 14.00 1.93
C THR A 270 -9.51 14.66 3.14
N SER A 271 -8.18 14.75 3.16
CA SER A 271 -7.50 15.58 4.16
C SER A 271 -7.84 17.06 3.96
N TRP A 272 -7.84 17.83 5.06
CA TRP A 272 -8.10 19.25 4.99
C TRP A 272 -7.14 20.00 4.05
N LEU A 273 -5.85 19.65 4.08
CA LEU A 273 -4.86 20.28 3.22
C LEU A 273 -5.09 19.97 1.73
N LEU A 274 -5.60 18.77 1.40
CA LEU A 274 -5.97 18.44 0.02
C LEU A 274 -7.17 19.27 -0.42
N ALA A 275 -8.21 19.39 0.41
CA ALA A 275 -9.38 20.21 0.10
C ALA A 275 -9.00 21.68 -0.15
N LEU A 276 -8.12 22.24 0.69
CA LEU A 276 -7.61 23.59 0.51
C LEU A 276 -6.82 23.77 -0.80
N ARG A 277 -5.96 22.80 -1.16
CA ARG A 277 -5.20 22.87 -2.44
C ARG A 277 -6.14 22.81 -3.64
N GLN A 278 -7.15 21.92 -3.62
CA GLN A 278 -8.12 21.82 -4.71
C GLN A 278 -9.00 23.09 -4.79
N ALA A 279 -9.36 23.72 -3.68
CA ALA A 279 -10.10 24.97 -3.65
C ALA A 279 -9.28 26.15 -4.22
N GLU A 280 -7.98 26.25 -3.90
CA GLU A 280 -7.07 27.22 -4.50
C GLU A 280 -6.91 26.97 -6.00
N ARG A 281 -6.74 25.73 -6.42
CA ARG A 281 -6.65 25.34 -7.83
C ARG A 281 -7.93 25.65 -8.60
N ALA A 282 -9.08 25.47 -7.97
CA ALA A 282 -10.38 25.83 -8.51
C ALA A 282 -10.60 27.35 -8.63
N GLY A 283 -9.69 28.16 -8.06
CA GLY A 283 -9.80 29.61 -8.04
C GLY A 283 -10.90 30.12 -7.11
N VAL A 284 -11.45 29.27 -6.24
CA VAL A 284 -12.52 29.66 -5.30
C VAL A 284 -11.98 30.26 -4.00
N ILE A 285 -10.71 30.02 -3.69
CA ILE A 285 -9.93 30.74 -2.66
C ILE A 285 -8.56 31.13 -3.23
N ASP A 286 -7.94 32.13 -2.63
CA ASP A 286 -6.57 32.51 -2.96
C ASP A 286 -5.53 31.88 -2.03
N GLY A 287 -4.24 32.05 -2.35
CA GLY A 287 -3.15 31.50 -1.55
C GLY A 287 -3.04 32.10 -0.15
N ALA A 288 -3.54 33.30 0.09
CA ALA A 288 -3.59 33.92 1.42
C ALA A 288 -4.63 33.22 2.29
N THR A 289 -5.83 33.03 1.75
CA THR A 289 -6.93 32.30 2.39
C THR A 289 -6.52 30.83 2.66
N ARG A 290 -5.88 30.17 1.69
CA ARG A 290 -5.37 28.79 1.90
C ARG A 290 -4.41 28.72 3.08
N ARG A 291 -3.45 29.65 3.20
CA ARG A 291 -2.53 29.69 4.34
C ARG A 291 -3.24 29.99 5.65
N SER A 292 -4.16 30.95 5.65
CA SER A 292 -4.94 31.30 6.84
C SER A 292 -5.81 30.15 7.35
N TRP A 293 -6.38 29.35 6.44
CA TRP A 293 -7.26 28.25 6.82
C TRP A 293 -6.52 26.93 7.04
N SER A 294 -5.21 26.86 6.77
CA SER A 294 -4.44 25.62 6.96
C SER A 294 -4.42 25.18 8.43
N GLU A 295 -4.42 26.12 9.35
CA GLU A 295 -4.54 25.89 10.80
C GLU A 295 -5.54 26.90 11.42
N PRO A 296 -6.38 26.48 12.35
CA PRO A 296 -6.54 25.11 12.86
C PRO A 296 -7.25 24.19 11.86
N ARG A 297 -6.92 22.89 11.92
CA ARG A 297 -7.64 21.87 11.14
C ARG A 297 -9.09 21.75 11.60
N PRO A 298 -10.03 21.32 10.73
CA PRO A 298 -11.41 21.10 11.13
C PRO A 298 -11.50 20.10 12.28
N THR A 299 -12.34 20.47 13.24
CA THR A 299 -12.64 19.65 14.41
C THR A 299 -13.75 18.63 14.10
N ARG A 300 -13.89 17.65 14.96
CA ARG A 300 -15.01 16.70 14.89
C ARG A 300 -16.37 17.40 15.00
N ALA A 301 -16.46 18.47 15.79
CA ALA A 301 -17.67 19.27 15.93
C ALA A 301 -18.07 19.94 14.62
N GLU A 302 -17.11 20.56 13.91
CA GLU A 302 -17.36 21.18 12.60
C GLU A 302 -17.81 20.14 11.55
N PHE A 303 -17.29 18.92 11.57
CA PHE A 303 -17.80 17.85 10.70
C PHE A 303 -19.22 17.43 11.06
N MET A 304 -19.54 17.33 12.35
CA MET A 304 -20.91 17.04 12.81
C MET A 304 -21.87 18.16 12.43
N GLU A 305 -21.47 19.42 12.51
CA GLU A 305 -22.28 20.56 12.10
C GLU A 305 -22.52 20.56 10.58
N ALA A 306 -21.46 20.29 9.79
CA ALA A 306 -21.53 20.28 8.33
C ALA A 306 -22.38 19.14 7.75
N LEU A 307 -22.32 17.94 8.34
CA LEU A 307 -22.94 16.73 7.78
C LEU A 307 -24.03 16.12 8.68
N GLY A 308 -24.16 16.54 9.94
CA GLY A 308 -24.98 15.87 10.95
C GLY A 308 -24.37 14.57 11.48
N TRP A 309 -23.19 14.16 10.98
CA TRP A 309 -22.47 12.92 11.37
C TRP A 309 -20.98 13.04 11.06
N THR A 310 -20.17 12.20 11.71
CA THR A 310 -18.72 12.15 11.43
C THR A 310 -18.47 11.26 10.22
N PRO A 311 -17.66 11.70 9.23
CA PRO A 311 -17.33 10.86 8.08
C PRO A 311 -16.80 9.50 8.51
N GLN A 312 -17.34 8.43 7.93
CA GLN A 312 -16.83 7.09 8.17
C GLN A 312 -15.44 6.97 7.57
N PRO A 313 -14.42 6.56 8.35
CA PRO A 313 -13.09 6.38 7.82
C PRO A 313 -13.07 5.25 6.78
N ASP A 314 -12.19 5.40 5.79
CA ASP A 314 -11.88 4.36 4.81
C ASP A 314 -10.46 3.88 5.08
N LEU A 315 -10.17 2.60 4.87
CA LEU A 315 -8.85 2.00 5.08
C LEU A 315 -8.34 2.15 6.54
N ASP A 316 -9.22 2.05 7.52
CA ASP A 316 -8.95 2.31 8.93
C ASP A 316 -8.52 1.09 9.74
N SER A 317 -8.68 -0.10 9.17
CA SER A 317 -8.28 -1.37 9.74
C SER A 317 -7.56 -2.22 8.71
N VAL A 318 -6.79 -3.19 9.19
CA VAL A 318 -6.18 -4.21 8.33
C VAL A 318 -7.27 -4.84 7.47
N ARG A 319 -7.06 -4.86 6.17
CA ARG A 319 -8.06 -5.31 5.20
C ARG A 319 -7.42 -5.81 3.91
N VAL A 320 -7.95 -6.91 3.40
CA VAL A 320 -7.69 -7.40 2.04
C VAL A 320 -8.88 -7.05 1.12
N PRO A 321 -8.70 -7.02 -0.20
CA PRO A 321 -9.80 -6.80 -1.15
C PRO A 321 -10.91 -7.86 -1.00
N PRO A 322 -12.19 -7.49 -1.19
CA PRO A 322 -13.31 -8.42 -1.04
C PRO A 322 -13.20 -9.68 -1.94
N THR A 323 -12.78 -9.51 -3.19
CA THR A 323 -12.61 -10.63 -4.13
C THR A 323 -11.50 -11.58 -3.67
N TYR A 324 -10.40 -11.03 -3.13
CA TYR A 324 -9.32 -11.83 -2.55
C TYR A 324 -9.80 -12.60 -1.31
N ALA A 325 -10.50 -11.94 -0.38
CA ALA A 325 -11.06 -12.61 0.80
C ALA A 325 -11.98 -13.78 0.41
N HIS A 326 -12.80 -13.58 -0.62
CA HIS A 326 -13.67 -14.63 -1.17
C HIS A 326 -12.86 -15.82 -1.68
N ALA A 327 -11.80 -15.55 -2.46
CA ALA A 327 -10.90 -16.58 -2.99
C ALA A 327 -10.20 -17.37 -1.88
N VAL A 328 -9.75 -16.71 -0.80
CA VAL A 328 -9.16 -17.38 0.38
C VAL A 328 -10.18 -18.32 1.02
N MET A 329 -11.41 -17.87 1.24
CA MET A 329 -12.46 -18.68 1.86
C MET A 329 -12.88 -19.85 0.99
N GLU A 330 -12.90 -19.68 -0.33
CA GLU A 330 -13.15 -20.73 -1.30
C GLU A 330 -12.01 -21.77 -1.31
N ALA A 331 -10.74 -21.32 -1.33
CA ALA A 331 -9.57 -22.17 -1.24
C ALA A 331 -9.59 -23.06 0.00
N TRP A 332 -9.95 -22.46 1.15
CA TRP A 332 -10.04 -23.20 2.41
C TRP A 332 -11.20 -24.21 2.41
N ARG A 333 -12.40 -23.83 1.98
CA ARG A 333 -13.56 -24.74 1.90
C ARG A 333 -13.31 -25.92 0.95
N ALA A 334 -12.59 -25.67 -0.13
CA ALA A 334 -12.20 -26.69 -1.10
C ALA A 334 -10.96 -27.51 -0.67
N ASN A 335 -10.48 -27.36 0.57
CA ASN A 335 -9.26 -28.01 1.10
C ASN A 335 -8.00 -27.80 0.23
N ARG A 336 -7.93 -26.66 -0.51
CA ARG A 336 -6.78 -26.29 -1.33
C ARG A 336 -5.67 -25.63 -0.52
N ILE A 337 -6.01 -25.08 0.63
CA ILE A 337 -5.11 -24.49 1.62
C ILE A 337 -5.48 -24.97 3.02
N THR A 338 -4.50 -25.01 3.92
CA THR A 338 -4.72 -25.36 5.33
C THR A 338 -5.44 -24.23 6.07
N ARG A 339 -6.06 -24.57 7.21
CA ARG A 339 -6.67 -23.60 8.13
C ARG A 339 -5.69 -22.50 8.54
N SER A 340 -4.47 -22.87 8.94
CA SER A 340 -3.42 -21.91 9.29
C SER A 340 -3.08 -20.98 8.14
N ARG A 341 -3.00 -21.52 6.90
CA ARG A 341 -2.71 -20.69 5.73
C ARG A 341 -3.86 -19.73 5.39
N ALA A 342 -5.11 -20.13 5.58
CA ALA A 342 -6.24 -19.23 5.42
C ALA A 342 -6.18 -18.04 6.40
N LEU A 343 -5.83 -18.29 7.67
CA LEU A 343 -5.65 -17.21 8.66
C LEU A 343 -4.50 -16.27 8.30
N GLU A 344 -3.37 -16.80 7.82
CA GLU A 344 -2.25 -15.99 7.34
C GLU A 344 -2.65 -15.10 6.18
N LEU A 345 -3.32 -15.67 5.17
CA LEU A 345 -3.77 -14.96 3.96
C LEU A 345 -4.80 -13.86 4.28
N MET A 346 -5.54 -13.99 5.35
CA MET A 346 -6.49 -12.98 5.81
C MET A 346 -5.86 -11.87 6.67
N HIS A 347 -4.54 -11.91 6.89
CA HIS A 347 -3.79 -10.84 7.57
C HIS A 347 -4.38 -10.41 8.93
N GLY A 348 -4.96 -11.35 9.68
CA GLY A 348 -5.54 -11.07 11.01
C GLY A 348 -6.95 -10.48 10.99
N GLN A 349 -7.62 -10.38 9.83
CA GLN A 349 -9.03 -9.99 9.77
C GLN A 349 -9.98 -11.03 10.34
N ILE A 350 -9.54 -12.29 10.40
CA ILE A 350 -10.26 -13.40 11.01
C ILE A 350 -9.34 -14.14 11.98
N VAL A 351 -9.93 -14.72 12.99
CA VAL A 351 -9.25 -15.60 13.96
C VAL A 351 -9.72 -17.04 13.80
N ASP A 352 -9.04 -17.96 14.45
CA ASP A 352 -9.34 -19.41 14.32
C ASP A 352 -10.81 -19.74 14.63
N ALA A 353 -11.40 -19.06 15.61
CA ALA A 353 -12.80 -19.25 15.98
C ALA A 353 -13.81 -18.77 14.92
N ASP A 354 -13.40 -17.91 13.98
CA ASP A 354 -14.28 -17.42 12.91
C ASP A 354 -14.41 -18.41 11.75
N LEU A 355 -13.45 -19.34 11.63
CA LEU A 355 -13.51 -20.38 10.62
C LEU A 355 -14.42 -21.51 11.10
N PRO A 356 -15.51 -21.86 10.38
CA PRO A 356 -16.35 -22.99 10.74
C PRO A 356 -15.54 -24.31 10.72
N VAL A 357 -16.04 -25.32 11.40
CA VAL A 357 -15.46 -26.67 11.32
C VAL A 357 -15.70 -27.18 9.90
N ASN A 358 -14.66 -27.66 9.24
CA ASN A 358 -14.78 -28.24 7.91
C ASN A 358 -15.11 -29.74 8.13
N ASP A 359 -16.41 -30.10 8.07
CA ASP A 359 -16.91 -31.46 8.37
C ASP A 359 -16.34 -32.51 7.41
N ASP A 360 -15.76 -32.10 6.28
CA ASP A 360 -15.16 -33.03 5.30
C ASP A 360 -13.79 -33.61 5.75
N LEU A 361 -13.19 -33.09 6.85
CA LEU A 361 -11.91 -33.58 7.37
C LEU A 361 -12.06 -34.73 8.40
N GLU A 362 -13.27 -35.05 8.84
CA GLU A 362 -13.51 -36.12 9.82
C GLU A 362 -13.79 -37.53 9.17
N MET A 363 -13.73 -37.65 7.86
CA MET A 363 -13.97 -38.93 7.19
C MET A 363 -12.74 -39.45 6.46
N GLU A 364 -11.64 -39.76 7.20
CA GLU A 364 -10.76 -40.87 6.84
C GLU A 364 -10.14 -41.50 8.11
N PRO A 365 -10.33 -42.80 8.30
CA PRO A 365 -9.63 -43.56 9.34
C PRO A 365 -8.20 -43.92 8.93
#